data_eaa5d69492f568511591bbc983d6f80c
#
_entry.id   eaa5d69492f568511591bbc983d6f80c
#
_cell.length_a   1.000
_cell.length_b   1.000
_cell.length_c   1.000
_cell.angle_alpha   90.00
_cell.angle_beta   90.00
_cell.angle_gamma   90.00
#
_symmetry.space_group_name_H-M   'P 1'
#
loop_
_entity.id
_entity.type
_entity.pdbx_description
1 polymer ?
#
loop_
_entity_poly.entity_id
_entity_poly.type
_entity_poly.pdbx_seq_one_letter_code
_entity_poly.pdbx_strand_id
1 'polypeptide(L)'
;LLGGDLFGMQTRAEAAFRLPYALDRANTRIERVRATEGGTAVTVKAHFAVPKLPAPPRAAPGAPPPNPAALPSPPTTVPDARSFFLDLAYTLAPLPAAPMAPRRADQRVGYFTDGFRDLATDTGGDRRTHYIARWRLEKKDPAAAVSEPKEPIRVVMDRNIPPAWRDAVRAGILEWNKAFERAGFRQAIAVEQQADDADWSSVEGTRLLAVRWFAMEGPGAVAVGPSQTDPRTGEILRGAAIIPENWVRLFRTRAGDSPPRQAPGAAHAAHAADEGHEAHDGTLCENAQAALQQAQFSFALLVERGAMAAEGPEADRFIAGALKDVVMHEVGHAL
;
A
#
# COMPACT_ATOMS: atom_id res chain seq x y z
N LEU A 1 -8.37 9.34 -18.93
CA LEU A 1 -7.27 9.66 -18.04
C LEU A 1 -7.21 11.15 -17.64
N LEU A 2 -7.42 12.06 -18.57
CA LEU A 2 -7.37 13.52 -18.30
C LEU A 2 -8.69 14.09 -17.75
N GLY A 3 -9.76 13.39 -17.90
CA GLY A 3 -11.12 13.91 -17.65
C GLY A 3 -11.76 13.49 -16.34
N GLY A 4 -11.16 12.61 -15.60
CA GLY A 4 -11.72 12.05 -14.40
C GLY A 4 -10.71 11.90 -13.26
N ASP A 5 -11.19 12.00 -12.04
CA ASP A 5 -10.44 11.71 -10.83
C ASP A 5 -10.56 10.21 -10.51
N LEU A 6 -9.89 9.38 -11.30
CA LEU A 6 -9.98 7.92 -11.20
C LEU A 6 -9.44 7.36 -9.86
N PHE A 7 -8.62 8.14 -9.14
CA PHE A 7 -8.08 7.74 -7.85
C PHE A 7 -8.79 8.37 -6.66
N GLY A 8 -9.87 9.14 -6.89
CA GLY A 8 -10.57 9.85 -5.84
C GLY A 8 -9.71 10.91 -5.14
N MET A 9 -8.75 11.52 -5.85
CA MET A 9 -7.79 12.45 -5.25
C MET A 9 -8.46 13.72 -4.75
N GLN A 10 -9.57 14.16 -5.36
CA GLN A 10 -10.35 15.29 -4.86
C GLN A 10 -10.89 14.98 -3.45
N THR A 11 -11.54 13.85 -3.27
CA THR A 11 -12.03 13.40 -1.97
C THR A 11 -10.92 13.22 -0.95
N ARG A 12 -9.80 12.63 -1.37
CA ARG A 12 -8.62 12.44 -0.50
C ARG A 12 -8.01 13.79 -0.10
N ALA A 13 -7.87 14.72 -1.03
CA ALA A 13 -7.37 16.07 -0.74
C ALA A 13 -8.34 16.86 0.16
N GLU A 14 -9.65 16.72 -0.06
CA GLU A 14 -10.66 17.32 0.80
C GLU A 14 -10.60 16.75 2.23
N ALA A 15 -10.49 15.45 2.36
CA ALA A 15 -10.34 14.80 3.67
C ALA A 15 -9.04 15.22 4.38
N ALA A 16 -7.92 15.28 3.66
CA ALA A 16 -6.62 15.65 4.23
C ALA A 16 -6.51 17.12 4.61
N PHE A 17 -6.97 18.01 3.74
CA PHE A 17 -6.78 19.46 3.89
C PHE A 17 -8.06 20.19 4.32
N ARG A 18 -9.20 19.52 4.30
CA ARG A 18 -10.53 20.13 4.55
C ARG A 18 -10.78 21.34 3.63
N LEU A 19 -10.34 21.21 2.38
CA LEU A 19 -10.48 22.19 1.32
C LEU A 19 -10.97 21.50 0.04
N PRO A 20 -11.95 22.09 -0.68
CA PRO A 20 -12.59 21.48 -1.84
C PRO A 20 -11.71 21.64 -3.10
N TYR A 21 -10.54 21.01 -3.10
CA TYR A 21 -9.69 21.01 -4.29
C TYR A 21 -10.39 20.25 -5.42
N ALA A 22 -10.54 20.93 -6.55
CA ALA A 22 -11.09 20.34 -7.76
C ALA A 22 -10.02 20.06 -8.80
N LEU A 23 -10.20 19.01 -9.60
CA LEU A 23 -9.32 18.74 -10.73
C LEU A 23 -9.50 19.83 -11.80
N ASP A 24 -8.43 20.60 -12.03
CA ASP A 24 -8.34 21.58 -13.11
C ASP A 24 -7.90 20.91 -14.40
N ARG A 25 -8.86 20.58 -15.23
CA ARG A 25 -8.61 19.89 -16.51
C ARG A 25 -7.79 20.72 -17.51
N ALA A 26 -7.90 22.04 -17.44
CA ALA A 26 -7.20 22.94 -18.38
C ALA A 26 -5.68 22.89 -18.17
N ASN A 27 -5.25 22.69 -16.93
CA ASN A 27 -3.84 22.61 -16.55
C ASN A 27 -3.36 21.17 -16.29
N THR A 28 -4.23 20.16 -16.48
CA THR A 28 -3.87 18.75 -16.38
C THR A 28 -3.41 18.24 -17.75
N ARG A 29 -2.28 17.53 -17.78
CA ARG A 29 -1.68 17.03 -19.04
C ARG A 29 -1.05 15.66 -18.90
N ILE A 30 -0.92 14.96 -20.01
CA ILE A 30 -0.05 13.79 -20.10
C ILE A 30 1.39 14.30 -20.13
N GLU A 31 2.18 13.88 -19.14
CA GLU A 31 3.60 14.26 -19.01
C GLU A 31 4.50 13.27 -19.75
N ARG A 32 4.17 11.98 -19.64
CA ARG A 32 4.98 10.92 -20.23
C ARG A 32 4.11 9.71 -20.65
N VAL A 33 4.49 9.11 -21.75
CA VAL A 33 3.98 7.80 -22.19
C VAL A 33 5.18 6.93 -22.55
N ARG A 34 5.22 5.70 -22.04
CA ARG A 34 6.27 4.75 -22.38
C ARG A 34 5.76 3.33 -22.43
N ALA A 35 6.39 2.51 -23.27
CA ALA A 35 6.17 1.08 -23.26
C ALA A 35 6.77 0.46 -21.99
N THR A 36 6.09 -0.53 -21.44
CA THR A 36 6.56 -1.36 -20.31
C THR A 36 6.45 -2.82 -20.69
N GLU A 37 6.99 -3.69 -19.86
CA GLU A 37 6.79 -5.13 -20.04
C GLU A 37 5.30 -5.47 -19.90
N GLY A 38 4.69 -5.87 -21.02
CA GLY A 38 3.28 -6.25 -21.07
C GLY A 38 2.27 -5.11 -21.13
N GLY A 39 2.69 -3.83 -21.32
CA GLY A 39 1.74 -2.74 -21.35
C GLY A 39 2.32 -1.37 -21.68
N THR A 40 1.61 -0.34 -21.24
CA THR A 40 1.99 1.06 -21.42
C THR A 40 1.83 1.80 -20.11
N ALA A 41 2.88 2.47 -19.65
CA ALA A 41 2.83 3.39 -18.52
C ALA A 41 2.55 4.83 -19.03
N VAL A 42 1.60 5.47 -18.38
CA VAL A 42 1.22 6.86 -18.66
C VAL A 42 1.33 7.67 -17.38
N THR A 43 2.14 8.71 -17.37
CA THR A 43 2.20 9.68 -16.27
C THR A 43 1.36 10.89 -16.66
N VAL A 44 0.40 11.22 -15.80
CA VAL A 44 -0.44 12.41 -15.92
C VAL A 44 -0.04 13.39 -14.84
N LYS A 45 0.34 14.59 -15.22
CA LYS A 45 0.52 15.71 -14.30
C LYS A 45 -0.83 16.36 -14.06
N ALA A 46 -1.48 15.96 -12.97
CA ALA A 46 -2.81 16.43 -12.59
C ALA A 46 -2.70 17.70 -11.74
N HIS A 47 -3.47 18.72 -12.09
CA HIS A 47 -3.56 19.99 -11.36
C HIS A 47 -4.83 20.01 -10.51
N PHE A 48 -4.66 20.28 -9.22
CA PHE A 48 -5.78 20.45 -8.28
C PHE A 48 -5.75 21.87 -7.74
N ALA A 49 -6.92 22.53 -7.73
CA ALA A 49 -6.99 23.93 -7.32
C ALA A 49 -8.28 24.25 -6.56
N VAL A 50 -8.16 25.25 -5.69
CA VAL A 50 -9.31 25.94 -5.06
C VAL A 50 -9.26 27.42 -5.46
N PRO A 51 -10.40 28.04 -5.79
CA PRO A 51 -10.41 29.45 -6.22
C PRO A 51 -9.91 30.42 -5.15
N LYS A 52 -10.17 30.10 -3.88
CA LYS A 52 -9.87 30.95 -2.73
C LYS A 52 -9.69 30.10 -1.48
N LEU A 53 -8.66 30.42 -0.69
CA LEU A 53 -8.53 29.86 0.65
C LEU A 53 -9.57 30.53 1.59
N PRO A 54 -10.24 29.78 2.46
CA PRO A 54 -11.15 30.36 3.44
C PRO A 54 -10.38 31.27 4.41
N ALA A 55 -11.00 32.36 4.78
CA ALA A 55 -10.44 33.21 5.83
C ALA A 55 -10.40 32.44 7.16
N PRO A 56 -9.39 32.65 8.00
CA PRO A 56 -9.38 32.10 9.35
C PRO A 56 -10.69 32.44 10.06
N PRO A 57 -11.30 31.48 10.77
CA PRO A 57 -12.53 31.74 11.49
C PRO A 57 -12.28 32.80 12.58
N ARG A 58 -13.11 33.83 12.60
CA ARG A 58 -13.08 34.81 13.66
C ARG A 58 -13.89 34.26 14.85
N ALA A 59 -13.27 34.15 16.00
CA ALA A 59 -14.00 33.83 17.21
C ALA A 59 -15.01 34.95 17.51
N ALA A 60 -16.28 34.60 17.66
CA ALA A 60 -17.25 35.54 18.16
C ALA A 60 -16.98 35.82 19.65
N PRO A 61 -17.19 37.03 20.14
CA PRO A 61 -17.01 37.32 21.58
C PRO A 61 -17.85 36.37 22.44
N GLY A 62 -17.19 35.63 23.33
CA GLY A 62 -17.85 34.67 24.22
C GLY A 62 -18.14 33.28 23.65
N ALA A 63 -17.83 33.01 22.39
CA ALA A 63 -17.93 31.67 21.82
C ALA A 63 -16.67 30.84 22.17
N PRO A 64 -16.82 29.50 22.38
CA PRO A 64 -15.65 28.65 22.55
C PRO A 64 -14.78 28.69 21.29
N PRO A 65 -13.45 28.50 21.42
CA PRO A 65 -12.58 28.49 20.25
C PRO A 65 -13.01 27.38 19.29
N PRO A 66 -12.95 27.61 17.97
CA PRO A 66 -13.30 26.61 17.00
C PRO A 66 -12.41 25.36 17.16
N ASN A 67 -13.00 24.18 16.98
CA ASN A 67 -12.25 22.92 17.06
C ASN A 67 -11.13 22.93 15.99
N PRO A 68 -9.84 22.89 16.37
CA PRO A 68 -8.73 22.90 15.39
C PRO A 68 -8.81 21.76 14.38
N ALA A 69 -9.36 20.60 14.79
CA ALA A 69 -9.54 19.47 13.90
C ALA A 69 -10.58 19.67 12.78
N ALA A 70 -11.47 20.65 12.94
CA ALA A 70 -12.50 20.99 11.94
C ALA A 70 -12.05 22.14 11.01
N LEU A 71 -10.93 22.79 11.30
CA LEU A 71 -10.47 23.92 10.50
C LEU A 71 -9.79 23.45 9.21
N PRO A 72 -9.92 24.23 8.11
CA PRO A 72 -9.09 24.04 6.93
C PRO A 72 -7.62 24.02 7.28
N SER A 73 -6.91 23.05 6.75
CA SER A 73 -5.47 22.86 6.97
C SER A 73 -4.77 22.78 5.61
N PRO A 74 -4.55 23.94 4.95
CA PRO A 74 -3.92 23.94 3.62
C PRO A 74 -2.51 23.33 3.69
N PRO A 75 -2.03 22.72 2.59
CA PRO A 75 -0.68 22.16 2.53
C PRO A 75 0.36 23.29 2.74
N THR A 76 1.33 23.00 3.60
CA THR A 76 2.41 23.95 3.96
C THR A 76 3.69 23.74 3.13
N THR A 77 3.75 22.62 2.40
CA THR A 77 4.94 22.22 1.61
C THR A 77 4.92 22.70 0.17
N VAL A 78 3.83 23.36 -0.25
CA VAL A 78 3.70 23.93 -1.60
C VAL A 78 3.80 25.44 -1.57
N PRO A 79 4.35 26.09 -2.61
CA PRO A 79 4.53 27.55 -2.63
C PRO A 79 3.21 28.35 -2.60
N ASP A 80 2.16 27.81 -3.20
CA ASP A 80 0.80 28.38 -3.18
C ASP A 80 -0.20 27.31 -2.76
N ALA A 81 -0.72 27.44 -1.56
CA ALA A 81 -1.69 26.50 -1.01
C ALA A 81 -3.03 26.47 -1.76
N ARG A 82 -3.29 27.35 -2.72
CA ARG A 82 -4.49 27.31 -3.56
C ARG A 82 -4.41 26.25 -4.64
N SER A 83 -3.22 25.78 -4.99
CA SER A 83 -3.07 24.76 -6.03
C SER A 83 -1.82 23.90 -5.85
N PHE A 84 -1.89 22.68 -6.35
CA PHE A 84 -0.77 21.77 -6.41
C PHE A 84 -0.88 20.81 -7.59
N PHE A 85 0.26 20.25 -8.00
CA PHE A 85 0.32 19.22 -9.01
C PHE A 85 0.61 17.88 -8.35
N LEU A 86 -0.03 16.81 -8.89
CA LEU A 86 0.29 15.44 -8.57
C LEU A 86 0.64 14.69 -9.85
N ASP A 87 1.71 13.89 -9.79
CA ASP A 87 2.04 12.98 -10.87
C ASP A 87 1.35 11.64 -10.63
N LEU A 88 0.33 11.35 -11.44
CA LEU A 88 -0.47 10.14 -11.38
C LEU A 88 0.05 9.16 -12.41
N ALA A 89 0.52 7.99 -11.96
CA ALA A 89 1.01 6.94 -12.82
C ALA A 89 -0.08 5.90 -13.10
N TYR A 90 -0.34 5.66 -14.37
CA TYR A 90 -1.26 4.64 -14.85
C TYR A 90 -0.49 3.58 -15.61
N THR A 91 -0.78 2.32 -15.35
CA THR A 91 -0.32 1.21 -16.18
C THR A 91 -1.52 0.60 -16.90
N LEU A 92 -1.48 0.60 -18.22
CA LEU A 92 -2.49 0.03 -19.09
C LEU A 92 -1.93 -1.24 -19.71
N ALA A 93 -2.62 -2.36 -19.54
CA ALA A 93 -2.22 -3.64 -20.07
C ALA A 93 -3.43 -4.40 -20.63
N PRO A 94 -3.25 -5.20 -21.69
CA PRO A 94 -4.29 -6.11 -22.14
C PRO A 94 -4.56 -7.16 -21.05
N LEU A 95 -5.83 -7.52 -20.88
CA LEU A 95 -6.18 -8.69 -20.06
C LEU A 95 -5.64 -9.98 -20.74
N PRO A 96 -5.34 -11.03 -19.96
CA PRO A 96 -4.91 -12.31 -20.51
C PRO A 96 -5.87 -12.85 -21.56
N ALA A 97 -5.34 -13.24 -22.74
CA ALA A 97 -6.14 -13.81 -23.80
C ALA A 97 -6.82 -15.13 -23.38
N ALA A 98 -6.11 -15.94 -22.58
CA ALA A 98 -6.66 -17.13 -21.95
C ALA A 98 -6.92 -16.85 -20.45
N PRO A 99 -8.16 -16.54 -20.06
CA PRO A 99 -8.49 -16.28 -18.66
C PRO A 99 -8.17 -17.48 -17.76
N MET A 100 -7.70 -17.22 -16.55
CA MET A 100 -7.51 -18.25 -15.53
C MET A 100 -8.87 -18.81 -15.10
N ALA A 101 -8.94 -20.09 -14.72
CA ALA A 101 -10.15 -20.62 -14.12
C ALA A 101 -10.48 -19.89 -12.81
N PRO A 102 -11.66 -19.26 -12.70
CA PRO A 102 -12.03 -18.52 -11.49
C PRO A 102 -12.27 -19.48 -10.33
N ARG A 103 -12.00 -19.01 -9.12
CA ARG A 103 -12.32 -19.71 -7.90
C ARG A 103 -13.25 -18.86 -7.04
N ARG A 104 -14.43 -19.39 -6.72
CA ARG A 104 -15.38 -18.68 -5.87
C ARG A 104 -14.83 -18.51 -4.46
N ALA A 105 -15.10 -17.36 -3.87
CA ALA A 105 -14.79 -17.11 -2.48
C ALA A 105 -15.63 -17.98 -1.55
N ASP A 106 -15.04 -18.34 -0.40
CA ASP A 106 -15.70 -19.05 0.68
C ASP A 106 -15.46 -18.25 1.97
N GLN A 107 -16.52 -17.89 2.67
CA GLN A 107 -16.46 -17.07 3.89
C GLN A 107 -15.61 -17.71 5.03
N ARG A 108 -15.33 -19.01 4.94
CA ARG A 108 -14.46 -19.69 5.90
C ARG A 108 -12.98 -19.43 5.68
N VAL A 109 -12.62 -18.81 4.56
CA VAL A 109 -11.24 -18.54 4.16
C VAL A 109 -11.12 -17.09 3.77
N GLY A 110 -10.23 -16.34 4.48
CA GLY A 110 -10.00 -14.92 4.25
C GLY A 110 -9.09 -14.67 3.04
N TYR A 111 -9.68 -14.48 1.87
CA TYR A 111 -9.00 -13.96 0.68
C TYR A 111 -9.56 -12.59 0.32
N PHE A 112 -8.76 -11.73 -0.27
CA PHE A 112 -9.28 -10.60 -1.03
C PHE A 112 -10.06 -11.13 -2.22
N THR A 113 -11.13 -10.43 -2.57
CA THR A 113 -12.05 -10.91 -3.61
C THR A 113 -12.40 -9.81 -4.58
N ASP A 114 -12.56 -10.19 -5.85
CA ASP A 114 -13.30 -9.39 -6.82
C ASP A 114 -14.74 -9.81 -6.86
N GLY A 115 -15.64 -8.83 -6.73
CA GLY A 115 -17.07 -9.05 -6.75
C GLY A 115 -17.74 -8.37 -7.92
N PHE A 116 -18.67 -9.07 -8.57
CA PHE A 116 -19.52 -8.48 -9.58
C PHE A 116 -20.95 -8.96 -9.43
N ARG A 117 -21.87 -8.12 -9.93
CA ARG A 117 -23.30 -8.47 -9.99
C ARG A 117 -23.62 -8.94 -11.40
N ASP A 118 -24.21 -10.13 -11.52
CA ASP A 118 -24.78 -10.59 -12.76
C ASP A 118 -26.14 -9.91 -13.00
N LEU A 119 -26.20 -9.04 -13.99
CA LEU A 119 -27.41 -8.32 -14.39
C LEU A 119 -28.24 -9.03 -15.45
N ALA A 120 -27.83 -10.22 -15.88
CA ALA A 120 -28.58 -11.02 -16.88
C ALA A 120 -29.88 -11.58 -16.32
N THR A 121 -30.04 -11.61 -14.99
CA THR A 121 -31.25 -12.10 -14.31
C THR A 121 -31.73 -11.07 -13.29
N ASP A 122 -32.97 -10.63 -13.36
CA ASP A 122 -33.59 -9.68 -12.46
C ASP A 122 -34.38 -10.33 -11.32
N THR A 123 -34.43 -11.64 -11.28
CA THR A 123 -35.20 -12.41 -10.29
C THR A 123 -34.36 -12.83 -9.09
N GLY A 124 -34.62 -12.18 -7.95
CA GLY A 124 -34.26 -12.65 -6.59
C GLY A 124 -32.87 -12.31 -6.06
N GLY A 125 -32.82 -11.54 -4.96
CA GLY A 125 -31.68 -11.39 -4.05
C GLY A 125 -30.41 -10.74 -4.59
N ASP A 126 -29.51 -10.34 -3.69
CA ASP A 126 -28.17 -9.86 -4.08
C ASP A 126 -27.34 -11.06 -4.61
N ARG A 127 -27.19 -11.10 -5.92
CA ARG A 127 -26.43 -12.13 -6.63
C ARG A 127 -25.01 -11.67 -6.95
N ARG A 128 -24.32 -11.18 -5.95
CA ARG A 128 -22.89 -10.91 -6.10
C ARG A 128 -22.12 -12.22 -6.17
N THR A 129 -21.34 -12.38 -7.21
CA THR A 129 -20.34 -13.45 -7.31
C THR A 129 -19.00 -12.88 -6.90
N HIS A 130 -18.33 -13.53 -5.98
CA HIS A 130 -16.99 -13.16 -5.52
C HIS A 130 -15.98 -14.22 -5.94
N TYR A 131 -14.95 -13.80 -6.63
CA TYR A 131 -13.79 -14.64 -6.94
C TYR A 131 -12.62 -14.24 -6.06
N ILE A 132 -11.88 -15.22 -5.55
CA ILE A 132 -10.67 -14.95 -4.78
C ILE A 132 -9.61 -14.34 -5.68
N ALA A 133 -8.93 -13.30 -5.15
CA ALA A 133 -7.74 -12.75 -5.79
C ALA A 133 -6.58 -13.73 -5.56
N ARG A 134 -5.91 -14.15 -6.62
CA ARG A 134 -4.75 -15.05 -6.54
C ARG A 134 -3.87 -14.99 -7.78
N TRP A 135 -2.60 -15.29 -7.60
CA TRP A 135 -1.67 -15.45 -8.72
C TRP A 135 -1.96 -16.74 -9.49
N ARG A 136 -1.69 -16.72 -10.80
CA ARG A 136 -1.71 -17.92 -11.62
C ARG A 136 -0.44 -18.74 -11.38
N LEU A 137 -0.58 -19.85 -10.68
CA LEU A 137 0.48 -20.83 -10.48
C LEU A 137 0.06 -22.16 -11.12
N GLU A 138 0.85 -22.63 -12.07
CA GLU A 138 0.69 -23.91 -12.74
C GLU A 138 1.98 -24.70 -12.61
N LYS A 139 1.88 -25.98 -12.21
CA LYS A 139 3.04 -26.85 -12.07
C LYS A 139 3.74 -27.08 -13.41
N LYS A 140 5.07 -27.03 -13.45
CA LYS A 140 5.85 -27.53 -14.61
C LYS A 140 5.61 -29.01 -14.84
N ASP A 141 5.61 -29.79 -13.73
CA ASP A 141 5.25 -31.20 -13.73
C ASP A 141 3.94 -31.39 -12.95
N PRO A 142 2.81 -31.54 -13.65
CA PRO A 142 1.51 -31.73 -12.99
C PRO A 142 1.40 -33.03 -12.20
N ALA A 143 2.21 -34.04 -12.51
CA ALA A 143 2.19 -35.35 -11.84
C ALA A 143 2.99 -35.35 -10.51
N ALA A 144 3.92 -34.43 -10.35
CA ALA A 144 4.72 -34.31 -9.13
C ALA A 144 3.89 -33.78 -7.95
N ALA A 145 4.08 -34.36 -6.77
CA ALA A 145 3.45 -33.82 -5.54
C ALA A 145 3.88 -32.39 -5.29
N VAL A 146 5.19 -32.09 -5.46
CA VAL A 146 5.75 -30.74 -5.38
C VAL A 146 6.53 -30.47 -6.67
N SER A 147 6.22 -29.34 -7.35
CA SER A 147 6.85 -28.93 -8.60
C SER A 147 7.20 -27.45 -8.56
N GLU A 148 8.16 -27.01 -9.33
CA GLU A 148 8.30 -25.58 -9.66
C GLU A 148 7.08 -25.11 -10.45
N PRO A 149 6.67 -23.86 -10.33
CA PRO A 149 5.69 -23.30 -11.26
C PRO A 149 6.29 -23.10 -12.64
N LYS A 150 5.46 -23.10 -13.68
CA LYS A 150 5.86 -22.72 -15.05
C LYS A 150 6.41 -21.29 -15.06
N GLU A 151 5.72 -20.39 -14.36
CA GLU A 151 6.11 -19.00 -14.15
C GLU A 151 6.02 -18.70 -12.65
N PRO A 152 7.12 -18.34 -11.99
CA PRO A 152 7.09 -17.94 -10.60
C PRO A 152 6.45 -16.56 -10.44
N ILE A 153 5.94 -16.26 -9.25
CA ILE A 153 5.56 -14.91 -8.86
C ILE A 153 6.84 -14.09 -8.79
N ARG A 154 6.99 -13.16 -9.70
CA ARG A 154 8.13 -12.27 -9.77
C ARG A 154 7.94 -11.13 -8.79
N VAL A 155 8.82 -11.00 -7.80
CA VAL A 155 8.81 -9.92 -6.82
C VAL A 155 10.00 -9.02 -7.05
N VAL A 156 9.77 -7.73 -7.29
CA VAL A 156 10.82 -6.75 -7.53
C VAL A 156 10.93 -5.83 -6.32
N MET A 157 12.07 -5.86 -5.66
CA MET A 157 12.44 -4.94 -4.59
C MET A 157 12.95 -3.64 -5.20
N ASP A 158 12.36 -2.50 -4.84
CA ASP A 158 12.73 -1.23 -5.43
C ASP A 158 14.12 -0.75 -4.94
N ARG A 159 14.74 0.12 -5.73
CA ARG A 159 16.09 0.63 -5.45
C ARG A 159 16.16 1.53 -4.21
N ASN A 160 15.03 2.09 -3.78
CA ASN A 160 14.98 2.97 -2.61
C ASN A 160 15.11 2.21 -1.29
N ILE A 161 14.98 0.87 -1.32
CA ILE A 161 15.25 0.07 -0.13
C ILE A 161 16.73 0.24 0.24
N PRO A 162 17.03 0.79 1.43
CA PRO A 162 18.41 1.00 1.84
C PRO A 162 19.19 -0.33 1.85
N PRO A 163 20.46 -0.34 1.39
CA PRO A 163 21.26 -1.56 1.32
C PRO A 163 21.30 -2.37 2.63
N ALA A 164 21.34 -1.69 3.77
CA ALA A 164 21.35 -2.30 5.09
C ALA A 164 20.10 -3.16 5.39
N TRP A 165 18.98 -2.92 4.72
CA TRP A 165 17.71 -3.59 4.98
C TRP A 165 17.28 -4.57 3.87
N ARG A 166 17.99 -4.59 2.73
CA ARG A 166 17.64 -5.43 1.57
C ARG A 166 17.55 -6.91 1.90
N ASP A 167 18.46 -7.41 2.74
CA ASP A 167 18.45 -8.83 3.13
C ASP A 167 17.24 -9.17 4.01
N ALA A 168 16.88 -8.31 4.94
CA ALA A 168 15.69 -8.50 5.78
C ALA A 168 14.39 -8.48 4.96
N VAL A 169 14.28 -7.52 4.04
CA VAL A 169 13.14 -7.43 3.11
C VAL A 169 13.05 -8.66 2.24
N ARG A 170 14.15 -9.08 1.61
CA ARG A 170 14.22 -10.30 0.80
C ARG A 170 13.83 -11.54 1.60
N ALA A 171 14.31 -11.67 2.83
CA ALA A 171 14.01 -12.80 3.70
C ALA A 171 12.51 -12.85 4.05
N GLY A 172 11.87 -11.69 4.31
CA GLY A 172 10.42 -11.61 4.55
C GLY A 172 9.60 -12.07 3.36
N ILE A 173 9.98 -11.66 2.15
CA ILE A 173 9.32 -12.09 0.91
C ILE A 173 9.46 -13.60 0.70
N LEU A 174 10.68 -14.12 0.82
CA LEU A 174 10.97 -15.53 0.55
C LEU A 174 10.38 -16.50 1.58
N GLU A 175 9.99 -16.02 2.77
CA GLU A 175 9.34 -16.83 3.80
C GLU A 175 8.06 -17.50 3.26
N TRP A 176 7.35 -16.85 2.34
CA TRP A 176 6.15 -17.37 1.70
C TRP A 176 6.40 -18.61 0.84
N ASN A 177 7.63 -18.84 0.34
CA ASN A 177 7.94 -20.08 -0.37
C ASN A 177 7.68 -21.33 0.48
N LYS A 178 7.81 -21.24 1.81
CA LYS A 178 7.47 -22.35 2.72
C LYS A 178 5.97 -22.68 2.69
N ALA A 179 5.11 -21.68 2.60
CA ALA A 179 3.67 -21.86 2.47
C ALA A 179 3.30 -22.43 1.09
N PHE A 180 3.91 -21.91 0.04
CA PHE A 180 3.72 -22.42 -1.32
C PHE A 180 4.22 -23.87 -1.48
N GLU A 181 5.30 -24.26 -0.80
CA GLU A 181 5.80 -25.64 -0.85
C GLU A 181 4.79 -26.62 -0.22
N ARG A 182 4.14 -26.23 0.87
CA ARG A 182 3.02 -27.02 1.45
C ARG A 182 1.82 -27.09 0.50
N ALA A 183 1.63 -26.08 -0.36
CA ALA A 183 0.62 -26.08 -1.42
C ALA A 183 1.06 -26.83 -2.68
N GLY A 184 2.25 -27.42 -2.70
CA GLY A 184 2.80 -28.20 -3.80
C GLY A 184 3.61 -27.44 -4.82
N PHE A 185 4.10 -26.23 -4.48
CA PHE A 185 4.94 -25.40 -5.34
C PHE A 185 6.25 -25.03 -4.66
N ARG A 186 7.38 -25.59 -5.09
CA ARG A 186 8.71 -25.12 -4.67
C ARG A 186 9.12 -23.91 -5.52
N GLN A 187 9.83 -22.97 -4.91
CA GLN A 187 10.32 -21.76 -5.59
C GLN A 187 9.19 -20.99 -6.31
N ALA A 188 8.04 -20.88 -5.66
CA ALA A 188 6.90 -20.17 -6.21
C ALA A 188 7.16 -18.68 -6.39
N ILE A 189 8.03 -18.11 -5.57
CA ILE A 189 8.41 -16.70 -5.58
C ILE A 189 9.88 -16.57 -5.99
N ALA A 190 10.13 -15.71 -6.99
CA ALA A 190 11.45 -15.24 -7.39
C ALA A 190 11.62 -13.77 -7.03
N VAL A 191 12.69 -13.42 -6.32
CA VAL A 191 12.95 -12.05 -5.85
C VAL A 191 14.11 -11.43 -6.61
N GLU A 192 13.86 -10.26 -7.18
CA GLU A 192 14.84 -9.44 -7.88
C GLU A 192 15.05 -8.13 -7.11
N GLN A 193 16.28 -7.63 -7.05
CA GLN A 193 16.59 -6.30 -6.59
C GLN A 193 16.73 -5.38 -7.80
N GLN A 194 15.95 -4.30 -7.84
CA GLN A 194 16.13 -3.25 -8.84
C GLN A 194 17.54 -2.65 -8.70
N ALA A 195 18.26 -2.48 -9.82
CA ALA A 195 19.56 -1.83 -9.81
C ALA A 195 19.45 -0.37 -9.34
N ASP A 196 20.49 0.13 -8.68
CA ASP A 196 20.46 1.47 -8.07
C ASP A 196 20.34 2.61 -9.11
N ASP A 197 20.77 2.37 -10.34
CA ASP A 197 20.69 3.28 -11.49
C ASP A 197 19.46 3.01 -12.39
N ALA A 198 18.69 1.96 -12.13
CA ALA A 198 17.51 1.63 -12.92
C ALA A 198 16.44 2.73 -12.81
N ASP A 199 15.71 2.95 -13.88
CA ASP A 199 14.52 3.79 -13.84
C ASP A 199 13.29 3.02 -13.27
N TRP A 200 12.16 3.71 -13.16
CA TRP A 200 10.95 3.11 -12.58
C TRP A 200 10.26 2.07 -13.48
N SER A 201 10.70 1.89 -14.74
CA SER A 201 10.08 0.96 -15.68
C SER A 201 10.06 -0.48 -15.20
N SER A 202 11.10 -0.90 -14.47
CA SER A 202 11.21 -2.26 -13.93
C SER A 202 10.17 -2.58 -12.84
N VAL A 203 9.55 -1.57 -12.23
CA VAL A 203 8.50 -1.73 -11.22
C VAL A 203 7.12 -1.27 -11.70
N GLU A 204 6.99 -0.90 -12.97
CA GLU A 204 5.73 -0.46 -13.59
C GLU A 204 5.09 -1.51 -14.50
N GLY A 205 5.79 -2.61 -14.78
CA GLY A 205 5.31 -3.70 -15.63
C GLY A 205 4.11 -4.45 -15.05
N THR A 206 3.59 -5.37 -15.82
CA THR A 206 2.57 -6.35 -15.40
C THR A 206 3.21 -7.66 -14.97
N ARG A 207 2.43 -8.54 -14.32
CA ARG A 207 2.89 -9.86 -13.83
C ARG A 207 4.05 -9.78 -12.84
N LEU A 208 4.05 -8.74 -12.01
CA LEU A 208 5.01 -8.57 -10.93
C LEU A 208 4.36 -8.03 -9.66
N LEU A 209 4.98 -8.33 -8.53
CA LEU A 209 4.71 -7.70 -7.24
C LEU A 209 5.87 -6.77 -6.93
N ALA A 210 5.59 -5.47 -6.81
CA ALA A 210 6.60 -4.47 -6.48
C ALA A 210 6.64 -4.22 -4.97
N VAL A 211 7.78 -4.48 -4.33
CA VAL A 211 8.00 -4.08 -2.92
C VAL A 211 8.65 -2.70 -2.92
N ARG A 212 7.90 -1.71 -2.45
CA ARG A 212 8.24 -0.30 -2.54
C ARG A 212 8.62 0.27 -1.18
N TRP A 213 9.66 1.10 -1.17
CA TRP A 213 10.12 1.81 0.03
C TRP A 213 9.79 3.29 -0.11
N PHE A 214 8.94 3.80 0.79
CA PHE A 214 8.45 5.16 0.72
C PHE A 214 8.90 5.99 1.92
N ALA A 215 9.46 7.16 1.64
CA ALA A 215 9.62 8.20 2.65
C ALA A 215 8.24 8.80 2.94
N MET A 216 7.70 8.48 4.10
CA MET A 216 6.42 9.02 4.58
C MET A 216 6.63 9.69 5.92
N GLU A 217 6.14 10.91 6.07
CA GLU A 217 6.12 11.60 7.34
C GLU A 217 4.78 11.42 8.04
N GLY A 218 4.83 11.32 9.37
CA GLY A 218 3.64 11.29 10.21
C GLY A 218 3.39 9.96 10.92
N PRO A 219 2.61 9.99 12.01
CA PRO A 219 2.37 8.84 12.89
C PRO A 219 1.41 7.79 12.30
N GLY A 220 0.82 8.06 11.15
CA GLY A 220 -0.20 7.21 10.51
C GLY A 220 0.26 6.56 9.20
N ALA A 221 1.58 6.48 8.93
CA ALA A 221 2.07 5.78 7.76
C ALA A 221 1.78 4.28 7.89
N VAL A 222 0.86 3.78 7.07
CA VAL A 222 0.42 2.39 7.05
C VAL A 222 1.01 1.71 5.83
N ALA A 223 1.50 0.50 6.01
CA ALA A 223 1.87 -0.33 4.87
C ALA A 223 0.59 -0.82 4.16
N VAL A 224 0.67 -1.01 2.85
CA VAL A 224 -0.46 -1.35 2.00
C VAL A 224 -0.02 -2.37 0.96
N GLY A 225 -0.84 -3.40 0.77
CA GLY A 225 -0.63 -4.46 -0.21
C GLY A 225 -1.69 -4.47 -1.33
N PRO A 226 -1.82 -3.42 -2.16
CA PRO A 226 -2.82 -3.40 -3.22
C PRO A 226 -2.47 -4.38 -4.34
N SER A 227 -3.50 -4.98 -4.92
CA SER A 227 -3.39 -5.79 -6.13
C SER A 227 -4.36 -5.32 -7.23
N GLN A 228 -3.99 -5.56 -8.48
CA GLN A 228 -4.84 -5.39 -9.66
C GLN A 228 -5.14 -6.76 -10.23
N THR A 229 -6.40 -7.05 -10.42
CA THR A 229 -6.88 -8.37 -10.81
C THR A 229 -7.59 -8.32 -12.16
N ASP A 230 -7.68 -9.47 -12.82
CA ASP A 230 -8.62 -9.68 -13.92
C ASP A 230 -10.01 -9.90 -13.33
N PRO A 231 -10.97 -8.98 -13.52
CA PRO A 231 -12.29 -9.07 -12.91
C PRO A 231 -13.09 -10.30 -13.39
N ARG A 232 -12.69 -10.95 -14.49
CA ARG A 232 -13.32 -12.17 -14.99
C ARG A 232 -12.97 -13.39 -14.15
N THR A 233 -11.86 -13.37 -13.40
CA THR A 233 -11.28 -14.58 -12.81
C THR A 233 -10.71 -14.40 -11.40
N GLY A 234 -10.43 -13.18 -10.96
CA GLY A 234 -9.66 -12.89 -9.77
C GLY A 234 -8.14 -13.15 -9.93
N GLU A 235 -7.64 -13.35 -11.18
CA GLU A 235 -6.20 -13.49 -11.41
C GLU A 235 -5.49 -12.18 -11.07
N ILE A 236 -4.52 -12.23 -10.14
CA ILE A 236 -3.68 -11.07 -9.83
C ILE A 236 -2.73 -10.84 -11.02
N LEU A 237 -2.87 -9.69 -11.64
CA LEU A 237 -2.04 -9.25 -12.76
C LEU A 237 -0.86 -8.42 -12.30
N ARG A 238 -1.01 -7.74 -11.16
CA ARG A 238 0.01 -6.91 -10.54
C ARG A 238 -0.30 -6.76 -9.06
N GLY A 239 0.75 -6.75 -8.23
CA GLY A 239 0.66 -6.42 -6.81
C GLY A 239 1.69 -5.36 -6.43
N ALA A 240 1.49 -4.76 -5.27
CA ALA A 240 2.49 -3.95 -4.61
C ALA A 240 2.45 -4.19 -3.10
N ALA A 241 3.59 -4.05 -2.44
CA ALA A 241 3.69 -3.92 -1.00
C ALA A 241 4.48 -2.64 -0.71
N ILE A 242 3.84 -1.71 -0.01
CA ILE A 242 4.42 -0.39 0.28
C ILE A 242 4.89 -0.40 1.73
N ILE A 243 6.18 -0.20 1.93
CA ILE A 243 6.83 -0.18 3.25
C ILE A 243 7.26 1.26 3.57
N PRO A 244 6.68 1.90 4.59
CA PRO A 244 7.09 3.23 5.03
C PRO A 244 8.48 3.20 5.69
N GLU A 245 9.38 4.09 5.28
CA GLU A 245 10.76 4.15 5.81
C GLU A 245 10.81 4.56 7.28
N ASN A 246 9.84 5.35 7.73
CA ASN A 246 9.78 5.82 9.12
C ASN A 246 9.63 4.65 10.12
N TRP A 247 9.18 3.48 9.71
CA TRP A 247 9.08 2.32 10.57
C TRP A 247 10.42 1.91 11.15
N VAL A 248 11.48 1.94 10.35
CA VAL A 248 12.83 1.64 10.84
C VAL A 248 13.35 2.77 11.74
N ARG A 249 13.12 4.01 11.37
CA ARG A 249 13.57 5.18 12.13
C ARG A 249 12.91 5.25 13.52
N LEU A 250 11.64 4.91 13.61
CA LEU A 250 10.88 4.96 14.87
C LEU A 250 11.43 4.03 15.97
N PHE A 251 12.14 2.96 15.63
CA PHE A 251 12.81 2.16 16.65
C PHE A 251 13.85 2.96 17.42
N ARG A 252 14.65 3.75 16.72
CA ARG A 252 15.76 4.51 17.32
C ARG A 252 15.30 5.82 17.96
N THR A 253 14.34 6.51 17.38
CA THR A 253 13.83 7.77 17.96
C THR A 253 13.12 7.54 19.28
N ARG A 254 12.40 6.45 19.46
CA ARG A 254 11.73 6.13 20.73
C ARG A 254 12.68 5.66 21.83
N ALA A 255 13.84 5.16 21.47
CA ALA A 255 14.86 4.79 22.47
C ALA A 255 15.61 6.00 23.01
N GLY A 256 15.61 7.13 22.29
CA GLY A 256 16.27 8.39 22.70
C GLY A 256 15.35 9.42 23.35
N ASP A 257 14.07 9.37 23.04
CA ASP A 257 13.07 10.31 23.56
C ASP A 257 12.08 9.59 24.46
N SER A 258 11.81 10.15 25.63
CA SER A 258 10.64 9.74 26.42
C SER A 258 9.42 9.81 25.50
N PRO A 259 8.58 8.77 25.43
CA PRO A 259 7.49 8.76 24.47
C PRO A 259 6.63 10.00 24.70
N PRO A 260 6.30 10.77 23.65
CA PRO A 260 5.32 11.82 23.80
C PRO A 260 4.06 11.17 24.36
N ARG A 261 3.58 11.66 25.51
CA ARG A 261 2.28 11.28 26.04
C ARG A 261 1.29 11.44 24.88
N GLN A 262 0.84 10.34 24.30
CA GLN A 262 -0.27 10.37 23.38
C GLN A 262 -1.44 10.99 24.14
N ALA A 263 -1.90 12.15 23.67
CA ALA A 263 -3.13 12.71 24.19
C ALA A 263 -4.23 11.66 24.01
N PRO A 264 -5.01 11.35 25.07
CA PRO A 264 -6.14 10.44 24.94
C PRO A 264 -7.06 10.98 23.87
N GLY A 265 -7.23 10.27 22.76
CA GLY A 265 -8.10 10.67 21.65
C GLY A 265 -7.49 10.68 20.24
N ALA A 266 -6.16 10.64 20.09
CA ALA A 266 -5.55 10.64 18.76
C ALA A 266 -5.75 9.32 17.99
N ALA A 267 -5.97 8.21 18.70
CA ALA A 267 -6.25 6.91 18.08
C ALA A 267 -7.69 6.80 17.54
N HIS A 268 -8.65 7.57 18.09
CA HIS A 268 -10.05 7.52 17.67
C HIS A 268 -10.40 8.46 16.52
N ALA A 269 -9.56 9.44 16.20
CA ALA A 269 -9.83 10.37 15.10
C ALA A 269 -9.64 9.73 13.71
N ALA A 270 -8.88 8.63 13.62
CA ALA A 270 -8.74 7.88 12.37
C ALA A 270 -9.93 6.93 12.10
N HIS A 271 -10.71 6.56 13.13
CA HIS A 271 -11.84 5.65 13.00
C HIS A 271 -13.19 6.34 12.81
N ALA A 272 -13.30 7.65 13.05
CA ALA A 272 -14.58 8.36 12.98
C ALA A 272 -15.00 8.81 11.57
N ALA A 273 -14.20 8.52 10.54
CA ALA A 273 -14.51 8.92 9.16
C ALA A 273 -15.03 7.78 8.27
N ASP A 274 -15.23 6.56 8.80
CA ASP A 274 -15.57 5.38 7.98
C ASP A 274 -16.85 4.65 8.43
N GLU A 275 -17.83 5.37 8.94
CA GLU A 275 -19.17 4.79 9.10
C GLU A 275 -20.06 5.10 7.89
N GLY A 276 -19.74 4.55 6.71
CA GLY A 276 -20.67 4.82 5.62
C GLY A 276 -20.46 4.19 4.26
N HIS A 277 -19.41 3.43 4.01
CA HIS A 277 -19.32 2.65 2.79
C HIS A 277 -18.60 1.32 3.04
N GLU A 278 -19.33 0.23 2.79
CA GLU A 278 -18.75 -1.12 2.63
C GLU A 278 -17.85 -1.19 1.37
N ALA A 279 -16.78 -0.45 1.38
CA ALA A 279 -15.62 -0.75 0.59
C ALA A 279 -14.64 -1.37 1.57
N HIS A 280 -14.56 -2.69 1.60
CA HIS A 280 -13.36 -3.39 2.05
C HIS A 280 -12.23 -3.01 1.10
N ASP A 281 -11.83 -1.76 1.15
CA ASP A 281 -10.58 -1.31 0.63
C ASP A 281 -9.52 -1.86 1.60
N GLY A 282 -8.85 -2.95 1.21
CA GLY A 282 -7.82 -3.63 1.99
C GLY A 282 -6.58 -2.78 2.26
N THR A 283 -6.78 -1.48 2.45
CA THR A 283 -5.72 -0.47 2.54
C THR A 283 -5.19 -0.24 3.94
N LEU A 284 -5.86 -0.72 5.00
CA LEU A 284 -5.43 -0.48 6.37
C LEU A 284 -5.35 -1.80 7.14
N CYS A 285 -4.13 -2.27 7.43
CA CYS A 285 -3.93 -3.44 8.28
C CYS A 285 -3.52 -3.05 9.70
N GLU A 286 -4.44 -3.13 10.63
CA GLU A 286 -4.20 -2.85 12.05
C GLU A 286 -3.21 -3.84 12.68
N ASN A 287 -3.15 -5.08 12.19
CA ASN A 287 -2.27 -6.12 12.74
C ASN A 287 -0.79 -5.80 12.54
N ALA A 288 -0.38 -5.33 11.35
CA ALA A 288 1.00 -4.95 11.09
C ALA A 288 1.41 -3.75 11.94
N GLN A 289 0.51 -2.78 12.08
CA GLN A 289 0.76 -1.62 12.94
C GLN A 289 0.89 -2.01 14.41
N ALA A 290 0.03 -2.88 14.93
CA ALA A 290 0.09 -3.37 16.30
C ALA A 290 1.38 -4.17 16.55
N ALA A 291 1.76 -5.07 15.64
CA ALA A 291 2.99 -5.84 15.73
C ALA A 291 4.23 -4.94 15.73
N LEU A 292 4.24 -3.91 14.88
CA LEU A 292 5.32 -2.92 14.83
C LEU A 292 5.41 -2.12 16.14
N GLN A 293 4.28 -1.67 16.69
CA GLN A 293 4.25 -0.96 17.98
C GLN A 293 4.77 -1.82 19.13
N GLN A 294 4.40 -3.09 19.17
CA GLN A 294 4.92 -4.05 20.15
C GLN A 294 6.43 -4.26 20.01
N ALA A 295 6.92 -4.41 18.77
CA ALA A 295 8.35 -4.55 18.52
C ALA A 295 9.11 -3.29 18.94
N GLN A 296 8.61 -2.10 18.62
CA GLN A 296 9.19 -0.82 19.04
C GLN A 296 9.20 -0.67 20.56
N PHE A 297 8.12 -1.06 21.25
CA PHE A 297 8.06 -1.06 22.71
C PHE A 297 9.10 -2.02 23.30
N SER A 298 9.20 -3.24 22.76
CA SER A 298 10.17 -4.23 23.21
C SER A 298 11.61 -3.75 23.00
N PHE A 299 11.90 -3.12 21.87
CA PHE A 299 13.19 -2.51 21.59
C PHE A 299 13.55 -1.45 22.64
N ALA A 300 12.66 -0.48 22.86
CA ALA A 300 12.85 0.59 23.82
C ALA A 300 13.07 0.04 25.25
N LEU A 301 12.31 -0.98 25.66
CA LEU A 301 12.45 -1.62 26.96
C LEU A 301 13.81 -2.32 27.14
N LEU A 302 14.30 -3.00 26.10
CA LEU A 302 15.62 -3.66 26.11
C LEU A 302 16.75 -2.64 26.23
N VAL A 303 16.63 -1.51 25.53
CA VAL A 303 17.60 -0.41 25.60
C VAL A 303 17.58 0.24 26.98
N GLU A 304 16.41 0.56 27.50
CA GLU A 304 16.26 1.20 28.84
C GLU A 304 16.80 0.32 29.98
N ARG A 305 16.62 -1.01 29.85
CA ARG A 305 17.16 -1.98 30.82
C ARG A 305 18.66 -2.24 30.67
N GLY A 306 19.32 -1.62 29.69
CA GLY A 306 20.72 -1.86 29.37
C GLY A 306 21.03 -3.27 28.83
N ALA A 307 19.98 -4.00 28.40
CA ALA A 307 20.12 -5.33 27.81
C ALA A 307 20.58 -5.27 26.35
N MET A 308 20.44 -4.13 25.69
CA MET A 308 20.85 -3.87 24.31
C MET A 308 21.20 -2.38 24.15
N ALA A 309 22.19 -2.06 23.33
CA ALA A 309 22.44 -0.68 22.92
C ALA A 309 21.39 -0.22 21.88
N ALA A 310 21.08 1.09 21.86
CA ALA A 310 20.15 1.66 20.86
C ALA A 310 20.71 1.63 19.43
N GLU A 311 22.03 1.51 19.30
CA GLU A 311 22.77 1.48 18.04
C GLU A 311 23.73 0.28 18.01
N GLY A 312 24.15 -0.07 16.80
CA GLY A 312 25.11 -1.15 16.58
C GLY A 312 24.48 -2.46 16.11
N PRO A 313 25.32 -3.50 15.92
CA PRO A 313 24.91 -4.73 15.21
C PRO A 313 23.76 -5.49 15.88
N GLU A 314 23.58 -5.38 17.18
CA GLU A 314 22.50 -6.06 17.89
C GLU A 314 21.17 -5.35 17.69
N ALA A 315 21.16 -4.03 17.79
CA ALA A 315 20.01 -3.21 17.45
C ALA A 315 19.60 -3.41 15.98
N ASP A 316 20.56 -3.42 15.08
CA ASP A 316 20.30 -3.64 13.65
C ASP A 316 19.69 -5.02 13.39
N ARG A 317 20.14 -6.07 14.06
CA ARG A 317 19.54 -7.42 13.96
C ARG A 317 18.10 -7.45 14.48
N PHE A 318 17.83 -6.77 15.59
CA PHE A 318 16.48 -6.69 16.14
C PHE A 318 15.52 -5.99 15.15
N ILE A 319 15.93 -4.83 14.63
CA ILE A 319 15.15 -4.06 13.66
C ILE A 319 14.95 -4.85 12.36
N ALA A 320 16.01 -5.53 11.88
CA ALA A 320 15.92 -6.39 10.70
C ALA A 320 14.92 -7.56 10.88
N GLY A 321 14.87 -8.15 12.09
CA GLY A 321 13.88 -9.17 12.43
C GLY A 321 12.45 -8.64 12.37
N ALA A 322 12.19 -7.50 13.01
CA ALA A 322 10.88 -6.86 12.98
C ALA A 322 10.47 -6.44 11.55
N LEU A 323 11.42 -5.90 10.78
CA LEU A 323 11.18 -5.54 9.38
C LEU A 323 10.85 -6.75 8.51
N LYS A 324 11.56 -7.88 8.70
CA LYS A 324 11.27 -9.14 8.02
C LYS A 324 9.82 -9.57 8.25
N ASP A 325 9.36 -9.55 9.51
CA ASP A 325 8.01 -9.99 9.87
C ASP A 325 6.94 -9.09 9.25
N VAL A 326 7.15 -7.77 9.30
CA VAL A 326 6.23 -6.82 8.66
C VAL A 326 6.20 -6.98 7.14
N VAL A 327 7.35 -7.12 6.49
CA VAL A 327 7.41 -7.34 5.04
C VAL A 327 6.72 -8.64 4.65
N MET A 328 6.93 -9.71 5.42
CA MET A 328 6.22 -10.98 5.22
C MET A 328 4.71 -10.77 5.27
N HIS A 329 4.22 -10.00 6.24
CA HIS A 329 2.80 -9.70 6.40
C HIS A 329 2.25 -8.91 5.20
N GLU A 330 2.89 -7.78 4.85
CA GLU A 330 2.40 -6.89 3.77
C GLU A 330 2.46 -7.55 2.39
N VAL A 331 3.50 -8.32 2.13
CA VAL A 331 3.59 -9.11 0.90
C VAL A 331 2.47 -10.16 0.85
N GLY A 332 2.09 -10.73 1.99
CA GLY A 332 0.98 -11.66 2.11
C GLY A 332 -0.35 -11.10 1.60
N HIS A 333 -0.61 -9.81 1.80
CA HIS A 333 -1.80 -9.15 1.27
C HIS A 333 -1.84 -9.08 -0.26
N ALA A 334 -0.71 -9.19 -0.93
CA ALA A 334 -0.59 -9.14 -2.39
C ALA A 334 -0.30 -10.51 -3.03
N LEU A 335 -0.31 -11.59 -2.25
CA LEU A 335 -0.15 -12.98 -2.68
C LEU A 335 -1.48 -13.72 -2.69
#